data_cd7e033f806bf5ff1c64dd7cf9d862ea
#
_entry.id   cd7e033f806bf5ff1c64dd7cf9d862ea
#
_cell.length_a   1.000
_cell.length_b   1.000
_cell.length_c   1.000
_cell.angle_alpha   90.00
_cell.angle_beta   90.00
_cell.angle_gamma   90.00
#
_symmetry.space_group_name_H-M   'P 1'
#
loop_
_entity.id
_entity.type
_entity.pdbx_description
1 polymer ?
#
loop_
_entity_poly.entity_id
_entity_poly.type
_entity_poly.pdbx_seq_one_letter_code
_entity_poly.pdbx_strand_id
1 'polypeptide(L)'
;MVQSLNTKSEYVDAATWFRGIPTYGKVLVGDKGFEFYSDNNPNDYVQIPWDEVTVVVADVYFGGKYIPRFKICTKKNGSFIFAARHVKPTLRAIRKHVPADNRRKAHTIWQKIKRNFKQK
;
A
#
# COMPACT_ATOMS: atom_id res chain seq x y z
N MET A 1 6.34 20.18 -10.25
CA MET A 1 6.00 19.44 -9.03
C MET A 1 4.54 19.01 -9.07
N VAL A 2 4.27 17.74 -8.78
CA VAL A 2 2.90 17.23 -8.80
C VAL A 2 2.16 17.69 -7.55
N GLN A 3 0.89 17.98 -7.74
CA GLN A 3 0.03 18.37 -6.64
C GLN A 3 -0.55 17.13 -5.98
N SER A 4 -0.65 17.14 -4.65
CA SER A 4 -1.21 16.02 -3.92
C SER A 4 -2.68 15.80 -4.29
N LEU A 5 -3.06 14.54 -4.39
CA LEU A 5 -4.44 14.13 -4.61
C LEU A 5 -5.31 14.44 -3.38
N ASN A 6 -4.71 14.34 -2.19
CA ASN A 6 -5.43 14.49 -0.93
C ASN A 6 -5.54 15.96 -0.51
N THR A 7 -6.65 16.33 0.11
CA THR A 7 -6.77 17.61 0.75
C THR A 7 -6.29 17.56 2.20
N LYS A 8 -6.31 16.37 2.80
CA LYS A 8 -5.91 16.18 4.18
C LYS A 8 -5.04 14.94 4.29
N SER A 9 -3.84 15.10 4.85
CA SER A 9 -2.93 14.01 5.11
C SER A 9 -3.26 13.42 6.48
N GLU A 10 -3.50 12.11 6.52
CA GLU A 10 -3.86 11.42 7.76
C GLU A 10 -2.69 10.62 8.32
N TYR A 11 -1.79 10.15 7.44
CA TYR A 11 -0.68 9.31 7.86
C TYR A 11 0.45 9.40 6.83
N VAL A 12 1.68 9.51 7.29
CA VAL A 12 2.86 9.57 6.44
C VAL A 12 3.94 8.67 7.03
N ASP A 13 4.65 7.93 6.19
CA ASP A 13 5.74 7.09 6.63
C ASP A 13 6.80 6.97 5.53
N ALA A 14 8.03 6.70 5.94
CA ALA A 14 9.09 6.36 5.00
C ALA A 14 8.75 5.02 4.35
N ALA A 15 9.03 4.90 3.06
CA ALA A 15 8.65 3.71 2.32
C ALA A 15 9.55 3.50 1.11
N THR A 16 9.48 2.30 0.55
CA THR A 16 10.18 1.93 -0.67
C THR A 16 9.15 1.42 -1.68
N TRP A 17 9.25 1.92 -2.90
CA TRP A 17 8.43 1.46 -4.01
C TRP A 17 9.26 0.49 -4.85
N PHE A 18 8.77 -0.75 -5.00
CA PHE A 18 9.45 -1.78 -5.79
C PHE A 18 8.87 -1.83 -7.19
N ARG A 19 9.65 -1.39 -8.16
CA ARG A 19 9.27 -1.40 -9.58
C ARG A 19 10.43 -1.86 -10.45
N GLY A 20 11.08 -2.97 -10.01
CA GLY A 20 12.30 -3.44 -10.65
C GLY A 20 13.51 -2.93 -9.89
N ILE A 21 13.62 -1.63 -9.69
CA ILE A 21 14.65 -1.02 -8.86
C ILE A 21 13.96 -0.37 -7.67
N PRO A 22 14.46 -0.60 -6.44
CA PRO A 22 13.85 0.03 -5.26
C PRO A 22 13.96 1.55 -5.35
N THR A 23 12.84 2.23 -5.13
CA THR A 23 12.79 3.69 -5.11
C THR A 23 12.39 4.14 -3.72
N TYR A 24 13.27 4.87 -3.05
CA TYR A 24 13.06 5.29 -1.66
C TYR A 24 12.29 6.61 -1.61
N GLY A 25 11.36 6.69 -0.69
CA GLY A 25 10.54 7.88 -0.56
C GLY A 25 9.61 7.80 0.63
N LYS A 26 8.42 8.35 0.47
CA LYS A 26 7.41 8.40 1.52
C LYS A 26 6.05 8.05 0.96
N VAL A 27 5.27 7.31 1.76
CA VAL A 27 3.86 7.07 1.48
C VAL A 27 3.03 8.04 2.29
N LEU A 28 1.92 8.44 1.72
CA LEU A 28 0.97 9.33 2.34
C LEU A 28 -0.42 8.73 2.20
N VAL A 29 -1.09 8.54 3.32
CA VAL A 29 -2.48 8.09 3.33
C VAL A 29 -3.33 9.28 3.70
N GLY A 30 -4.27 9.64 2.85
CA GLY A 30 -5.09 10.81 3.06
C GLY A 30 -6.56 10.53 2.83
N ASP A 31 -7.34 11.62 2.82
CA ASP A 31 -8.79 11.51 2.71
C ASP A 31 -9.26 11.03 1.33
N LYS A 32 -8.46 11.20 0.30
CA LYS A 32 -8.88 10.86 -1.07
C LYS A 32 -8.10 9.73 -1.71
N GLY A 33 -6.93 9.39 -1.20
CA GLY A 33 -6.17 8.34 -1.81
C GLY A 33 -4.86 8.01 -1.12
N PHE A 34 -4.16 7.04 -1.71
CA PHE A 34 -2.83 6.61 -1.32
C PHE A 34 -1.83 7.26 -2.26
N GLU A 35 -0.75 7.79 -1.71
CA GLU A 35 0.29 8.44 -2.51
C GLU A 35 1.67 7.98 -2.09
N PHE A 36 2.59 7.99 -3.06
CA PHE A 36 4.00 7.76 -2.83
C PHE A 36 4.79 8.84 -3.57
N TYR A 37 5.81 9.37 -2.93
CA TYR A 37 6.69 10.37 -3.53
C TYR A 37 8.14 9.99 -3.27
N SER A 38 8.94 9.95 -4.35
CA SER A 38 10.36 9.67 -4.26
C SER A 38 11.09 10.80 -3.56
N ASP A 39 12.10 10.45 -2.74
CA ASP A 39 12.92 11.44 -2.08
C ASP A 39 13.87 12.16 -3.05
N ASN A 40 14.24 11.50 -4.15
CA ASN A 40 15.28 12.00 -5.04
C ASN A 40 14.77 12.55 -6.37
N ASN A 41 13.59 12.14 -6.80
CA ASN A 41 13.08 12.51 -8.11
C ASN A 41 11.61 12.90 -8.03
N PRO A 42 11.29 14.20 -8.17
CA PRO A 42 9.90 14.63 -8.06
C PRO A 42 9.00 14.08 -9.15
N ASN A 43 9.57 13.51 -10.22
CA ASN A 43 8.79 12.90 -11.28
C ASN A 43 8.43 11.43 -10.99
N ASP A 44 9.00 10.85 -9.94
CA ASP A 44 8.69 9.49 -9.52
C ASP A 44 7.68 9.54 -8.38
N TYR A 45 6.42 9.31 -8.70
CA TYR A 45 5.35 9.33 -7.71
C TYR A 45 4.23 8.40 -8.11
N VAL A 46 3.40 8.04 -7.14
CA VAL A 46 2.20 7.23 -7.33
C VAL A 46 1.04 7.94 -6.64
N GLN A 47 -0.09 8.05 -7.31
CA GLN A 47 -1.31 8.60 -6.72
C GLN A 47 -2.47 7.68 -7.07
N ILE A 48 -3.08 7.07 -6.06
CA ILE A 48 -4.15 6.09 -6.26
C ILE A 48 -5.37 6.55 -5.47
N PRO A 49 -6.42 7.06 -6.15
CA PRO A 49 -7.67 7.37 -5.45
C PRO A 49 -8.26 6.11 -4.82
N TRP A 50 -8.93 6.26 -3.68
CA TRP A 50 -9.46 5.09 -2.98
C TRP A 50 -10.44 4.28 -3.83
N ASP A 51 -11.20 4.93 -4.68
CA ASP A 51 -12.15 4.20 -5.53
C ASP A 51 -11.47 3.39 -6.64
N GLU A 52 -10.18 3.63 -6.89
CA GLU A 52 -9.41 2.81 -7.83
C GLU A 52 -8.79 1.58 -7.18
N VAL A 53 -8.76 1.51 -5.86
CA VAL A 53 -8.18 0.37 -5.15
C VAL A 53 -9.16 -0.79 -5.17
N THR A 54 -8.73 -1.94 -5.69
CA THR A 54 -9.56 -3.14 -5.69
C THR A 54 -9.30 -4.00 -4.47
N VAL A 55 -8.02 -4.14 -4.10
CA VAL A 55 -7.65 -4.98 -2.96
C VAL A 55 -6.23 -4.62 -2.53
N VAL A 56 -5.94 -4.81 -1.25
CA VAL A 56 -4.60 -4.66 -0.68
C VAL A 56 -4.15 -6.03 -0.19
N VAL A 57 -2.98 -6.45 -0.63
CA VAL A 57 -2.43 -7.78 -0.32
C VAL A 57 -1.12 -7.59 0.42
N ALA A 58 -0.95 -8.28 1.53
CA ALA A 58 0.28 -8.20 2.31
C ALA A 58 0.97 -9.56 2.38
N ASP A 59 2.31 -9.54 2.28
CA ASP A 59 3.13 -10.73 2.54
C ASP A 59 3.27 -10.86 4.04
N VAL A 60 2.65 -11.88 4.63
CA VAL A 60 2.58 -12.02 6.08
C VAL A 60 3.39 -13.23 6.54
N TYR A 61 4.33 -12.99 7.43
CA TYR A 61 5.26 -14.00 7.92
C TYR A 61 5.11 -14.11 9.44
N PHE A 62 5.42 -15.28 9.97
CA PHE A 62 5.50 -15.55 11.41
C PHE A 62 4.22 -15.16 12.14
N GLY A 63 3.06 -15.57 11.59
CA GLY A 63 1.79 -15.32 12.25
C GLY A 63 1.38 -13.86 12.32
N GLY A 64 1.88 -13.06 11.38
CA GLY A 64 1.56 -11.63 11.35
C GLY A 64 2.58 -10.75 12.02
N LYS A 65 3.66 -11.32 12.54
CA LYS A 65 4.69 -10.53 13.22
C LYS A 65 5.58 -9.77 12.23
N TYR A 66 5.72 -10.27 11.01
CA TYR A 66 6.58 -9.66 10.01
C TYR A 66 5.84 -9.51 8.70
N ILE A 67 5.75 -8.29 8.21
CA ILE A 67 5.12 -7.96 6.94
C ILE A 67 6.10 -7.11 6.14
N PRO A 68 6.96 -7.77 5.33
CA PRO A 68 8.01 -7.02 4.61
C PRO A 68 7.46 -6.13 3.51
N ARG A 69 6.36 -6.53 2.85
CA ARG A 69 5.82 -5.78 1.72
C ARG A 69 4.33 -5.91 1.64
N PHE A 70 3.71 -4.94 0.98
CA PHE A 70 2.30 -5.03 0.64
C PHE A 70 2.11 -4.53 -0.79
N LYS A 71 1.01 -4.95 -1.39
CA LYS A 71 0.69 -4.63 -2.78
C LYS A 71 -0.69 -3.99 -2.84
N ILE A 72 -0.78 -2.87 -3.55
CA ILE A 72 -2.05 -2.21 -3.80
C ILE A 72 -2.46 -2.51 -5.23
N CYS A 73 -3.56 -3.22 -5.40
CA CYS A 73 -4.09 -3.57 -6.71
C CYS A 73 -5.12 -2.54 -7.13
N THR A 74 -5.04 -2.10 -8.38
CA THR A 74 -5.93 -1.06 -8.91
C THR A 74 -6.77 -1.60 -10.05
N LYS A 75 -7.81 -0.88 -10.41
CA LYS A 75 -8.71 -1.29 -11.48
C LYS A 75 -8.07 -1.20 -12.85
N LYS A 76 -7.27 -0.17 -13.10
CA LYS A 76 -6.77 0.12 -14.43
C LYS A 76 -5.26 0.14 -14.56
N ASN A 77 -4.55 0.41 -13.49
CA ASN A 77 -3.11 0.66 -13.57
C ASN A 77 -2.26 -0.45 -12.99
N GLY A 78 -2.82 -1.64 -12.83
CA GLY A 78 -2.08 -2.77 -12.30
C GLY A 78 -1.86 -2.67 -10.81
N SER A 79 -0.76 -3.22 -10.37
CA SER A 79 -0.44 -3.34 -8.94
C SER A 79 0.84 -2.60 -8.60
N PHE A 80 0.91 -2.07 -7.37
CA PHE A 80 2.07 -1.34 -6.89
C PHE A 80 2.53 -1.98 -5.58
N ILE A 81 3.81 -2.30 -5.48
CA ILE A 81 4.38 -3.00 -4.33
C ILE A 81 5.23 -2.02 -3.53
N PHE A 82 4.97 -1.98 -2.23
CA PHE A 82 5.67 -1.08 -1.32
C PHE A 82 6.14 -1.81 -0.06
N ALA A 83 7.19 -1.27 0.55
CA ALA A 83 7.57 -1.61 1.92
C ALA A 83 7.54 -0.32 2.73
N ALA A 84 6.87 -0.32 3.86
CA ALA A 84 6.80 0.85 4.73
C ALA A 84 7.63 0.59 5.98
N ARG A 85 8.24 1.65 6.51
CA ARG A 85 9.03 1.53 7.74
C ARG A 85 8.18 1.02 8.90
N HIS A 86 6.96 1.53 9.02
CA HIS A 86 6.00 1.10 10.03
C HIS A 86 4.78 0.51 9.32
N VAL A 87 4.93 -0.73 8.86
CA VAL A 87 3.95 -1.32 7.94
C VAL A 87 2.58 -1.51 8.57
N LYS A 88 2.51 -1.93 9.84
CA LYS A 88 1.21 -2.18 10.47
C LYS A 88 0.38 -0.91 10.63
N PRO A 89 0.93 0.19 11.14
CA PRO A 89 0.19 1.46 11.15
C PRO A 89 -0.20 1.94 9.76
N THR A 90 0.69 1.73 8.77
CA THR A 90 0.39 2.10 7.39
C THR A 90 -0.82 1.34 6.87
N LEU A 91 -0.86 0.03 7.08
CA LEU A 91 -1.97 -0.79 6.64
C LEU A 91 -3.27 -0.46 7.37
N ARG A 92 -3.17 -0.14 8.66
CA ARG A 92 -4.36 0.30 9.41
C ARG A 92 -4.94 1.59 8.84
N ALA A 93 -4.07 2.53 8.47
CA ALA A 93 -4.52 3.79 7.88
C ALA A 93 -5.21 3.54 6.53
N ILE A 94 -4.65 2.65 5.71
CA ILE A 94 -5.23 2.30 4.42
C ILE A 94 -6.60 1.66 4.60
N ARG A 95 -6.74 0.76 5.57
CA ARG A 95 -7.99 0.03 5.79
C ARG A 95 -9.18 0.94 6.08
N LYS A 96 -8.94 2.08 6.66
CA LYS A 96 -10.02 3.01 6.98
C LYS A 96 -10.76 3.49 5.74
N HIS A 97 -10.12 3.45 4.60
CA HIS A 97 -10.67 3.98 3.35
C HIS A 97 -11.10 2.91 2.36
N VAL A 98 -10.82 1.64 2.66
CA VAL A 98 -11.18 0.55 1.76
C VAL A 98 -12.65 0.17 2.01
N PRO A 99 -13.51 0.16 0.95
CA PRO A 99 -14.91 -0.22 1.13
C PRO A 99 -15.06 -1.61 1.73
N ALA A 100 -16.20 -1.84 2.38
CA ALA A 100 -16.44 -3.09 3.09
C ALA A 100 -16.23 -4.34 2.22
N ASP A 101 -16.70 -4.29 0.98
CA ASP A 101 -16.54 -5.42 0.07
C ASP A 101 -15.09 -5.65 -0.28
N ASN A 102 -14.34 -4.58 -0.52
CA ASN A 102 -12.92 -4.69 -0.84
C ASN A 102 -12.11 -5.15 0.37
N ARG A 103 -12.52 -4.73 1.57
CA ARG A 103 -11.88 -5.23 2.78
C ARG A 103 -12.09 -6.74 2.95
N ARG A 104 -13.28 -7.22 2.60
CA ARG A 104 -13.57 -8.66 2.67
C ARG A 104 -12.68 -9.42 1.68
N LYS A 105 -12.53 -8.92 0.46
CA LYS A 105 -11.64 -9.52 -0.53
C LYS A 105 -10.19 -9.46 -0.06
N ALA A 106 -9.78 -8.34 0.48
CA ALA A 106 -8.43 -8.18 1.02
C ALA A 106 -8.17 -9.19 2.13
N HIS A 107 -9.14 -9.39 3.01
CA HIS A 107 -9.01 -10.35 4.09
C HIS A 107 -8.81 -11.77 3.53
N THR A 108 -9.60 -12.14 2.51
CA THR A 108 -9.46 -13.44 1.88
C THR A 108 -8.09 -13.63 1.27
N ILE A 109 -7.59 -12.60 0.58
CA ILE A 109 -6.29 -12.67 -0.07
C ILE A 109 -5.18 -12.74 0.97
N TRP A 110 -5.30 -12.00 2.08
CA TRP A 110 -4.33 -12.07 3.15
C TRP A 110 -4.25 -13.47 3.74
N GLN A 111 -5.40 -14.14 3.87
CA GLN A 111 -5.41 -15.52 4.33
C GLN A 111 -4.73 -16.47 3.33
N LYS A 112 -4.94 -16.25 2.03
CA LYS A 112 -4.25 -17.05 1.02
C LYS A 112 -2.75 -16.89 1.10
N ILE A 113 -2.28 -15.66 1.23
CA ILE A 113 -0.85 -15.39 1.32
C ILE A 113 -0.27 -16.07 2.55
N LYS A 114 -0.96 -15.98 3.66
CA LYS A 114 -0.53 -16.62 4.89
C LYS A 114 -0.41 -18.14 4.72
N ARG A 115 -1.39 -18.76 4.05
CA ARG A 115 -1.32 -20.21 3.79
C ARG A 115 -0.18 -20.56 2.87
N ASN A 116 0.01 -19.78 1.82
CA ASN A 116 1.10 -20.04 0.87
C ASN A 116 2.44 -19.98 1.58
N PHE A 117 2.61 -19.02 2.46
CA PHE A 117 3.83 -18.90 3.23
C PHE A 117 4.05 -20.13 4.11
N LYS A 118 3.00 -20.64 4.72
CA LYS A 118 3.11 -21.82 5.57
C LYS A 118 3.53 -23.07 4.81
N GLN A 119 3.23 -23.12 3.53
CA GLN A 119 3.58 -24.26 2.71
C GLN A 119 5.06 -24.29 2.33
N LYS A 120 5.74 -23.19 2.51
CA LYS A 120 7.18 -23.16 2.28
C LYS A 120 7.90 -23.71 3.47
#